data_a454182adc8917870b694bc1db62f100
#
_entry.id   a454182adc8917870b694bc1db62f100
#
_cell.length_a   1.000
_cell.length_b   1.000
_cell.length_c   1.000
_cell.angle_alpha   90.00
_cell.angle_beta   90.00
_cell.angle_gamma   90.00
#
_symmetry.space_group_name_H-M   'P 1'
#
loop_
_entity.id
_entity.type
_entity.pdbx_description
1 polymer ?
#
loop_
_entity_poly.entity_id
_entity_poly.type
_entity_poly.pdbx_seq_one_letter_code
_entity_poly.pdbx_strand_id
1 'polypeptide(L)'
;MKSIVVLFDEKNKYEEEKVFSDKSAKELCLSAAESFGFEVRTISGLSTISELLEELDKICSESGAESLIFSYADCLFLNKTLTQGLLSTHFDYKAEYTFAEGYPEGFAPEVLDKGTIAILKELSKTTAKATGDQKITRHSLMDIIKTDINSFEVETVLAPVDWRLFRFAFDCRKKETFIACQKLYESGISNEDAVELSEYAAKSAEILKTVPAFYNLQLAQKCQGQCTYCPYPAELLKKEGVKACEAAKVMSFDNACKLIDQIADFSGEAVVGLSAWGECFNNPDLLKIIEKILSYEGLSVLI
;
A
#
# COMPACT_ATOMS: atom_id res chain seq x y z
N MET A 1 -14.64 -9.93 27.56
CA MET A 1 -15.23 -8.99 26.56
C MET A 1 -15.52 -9.76 25.29
N LYS A 2 -16.61 -9.45 24.61
CA LYS A 2 -16.97 -10.09 23.33
C LYS A 2 -16.36 -9.30 22.19
N SER A 3 -15.47 -9.93 21.41
CA SER A 3 -14.84 -9.32 20.23
C SER A 3 -15.39 -9.94 18.95
N ILE A 4 -15.30 -9.20 17.84
CA ILE A 4 -15.65 -9.65 16.49
C ILE A 4 -14.54 -9.27 15.53
N VAL A 5 -14.23 -10.15 14.57
CA VAL A 5 -13.31 -9.85 13.48
C VAL A 5 -14.10 -9.36 12.27
N VAL A 6 -13.66 -8.25 11.69
CA VAL A 6 -14.21 -7.73 10.44
C VAL A 6 -13.11 -7.60 9.41
N LEU A 7 -13.29 -8.29 8.28
CA LEU A 7 -12.39 -8.23 7.13
C LEU A 7 -13.04 -7.36 6.05
N PHE A 8 -12.36 -6.29 5.66
CA PHE A 8 -12.81 -5.44 4.55
C PHE A 8 -12.23 -5.93 3.22
N ASP A 9 -13.13 -6.32 2.33
CA ASP A 9 -12.85 -6.79 0.98
C ASP A 9 -12.94 -5.60 0.00
N GLU A 10 -11.78 -5.09 -0.41
CA GLU A 10 -11.67 -4.00 -1.39
C GLU A 10 -11.95 -4.46 -2.82
N LYS A 11 -12.09 -5.78 -3.05
CA LYS A 11 -12.27 -6.41 -4.38
C LYS A 11 -11.13 -6.07 -5.33
N ASN A 12 -9.90 -6.14 -4.83
CA ASN A 12 -8.74 -5.92 -5.67
C ASN A 12 -8.48 -7.11 -6.62
N LYS A 13 -7.68 -6.87 -7.66
CA LYS A 13 -7.42 -7.84 -8.73
C LYS A 13 -6.77 -9.14 -8.23
N TYR A 14 -5.92 -9.07 -7.23
CA TYR A 14 -5.02 -10.16 -6.86
C TYR A 14 -5.53 -11.01 -5.68
N GLU A 15 -6.50 -10.53 -4.93
CA GLU A 15 -6.98 -11.23 -3.72
C GLU A 15 -7.69 -12.55 -3.99
N GLU A 16 -8.30 -12.70 -5.19
CA GLU A 16 -9.03 -13.89 -5.61
C GLU A 16 -8.18 -14.85 -6.47
N GLU A 17 -6.95 -14.49 -6.82
CA GLU A 17 -6.06 -15.36 -7.61
C GLU A 17 -5.61 -16.57 -6.79
N LYS A 18 -5.92 -17.80 -7.29
CA LYS A 18 -5.61 -19.07 -6.63
C LYS A 18 -4.19 -19.56 -6.89
N VAL A 19 -3.22 -18.85 -6.35
CA VAL A 19 -1.78 -19.12 -6.55
C VAL A 19 -1.08 -19.64 -5.30
N PHE A 20 -1.77 -19.69 -4.16
CA PHE A 20 -1.24 -20.14 -2.88
C PHE A 20 -1.70 -21.57 -2.57
N SER A 21 -1.12 -22.56 -3.27
CA SER A 21 -1.55 -23.98 -3.17
C SER A 21 -3.07 -24.16 -3.41
N ASP A 22 -3.55 -23.67 -4.57
CA ASP A 22 -4.94 -23.64 -5.00
C ASP A 22 -5.90 -22.80 -4.11
N LYS A 23 -5.35 -21.98 -3.21
CA LYS A 23 -6.09 -20.99 -2.42
C LYS A 23 -5.80 -19.58 -2.89
N SER A 24 -6.74 -18.68 -2.66
CA SER A 24 -6.56 -17.25 -2.83
C SER A 24 -6.06 -16.59 -1.53
N ALA A 25 -5.54 -15.36 -1.64
CA ALA A 25 -5.14 -14.57 -0.48
C ALA A 25 -6.30 -14.36 0.49
N LYS A 26 -7.48 -14.12 -0.04
CA LYS A 26 -8.73 -13.95 0.73
C LYS A 26 -9.12 -15.21 1.49
N GLU A 27 -9.03 -16.39 0.86
CA GLU A 27 -9.30 -17.67 1.55
C GLU A 27 -8.30 -17.92 2.68
N LEU A 28 -7.02 -17.58 2.50
CA LEU A 28 -6.00 -17.70 3.54
C LEU A 28 -6.18 -16.67 4.66
N CYS A 29 -6.50 -15.43 4.33
CA CYS A 29 -6.80 -14.39 5.31
C CYS A 29 -8.01 -14.76 6.17
N LEU A 30 -9.10 -15.26 5.56
CA LEU A 30 -10.28 -15.73 6.28
C LEU A 30 -9.93 -16.86 7.23
N SER A 31 -9.17 -17.87 6.76
CA SER A 31 -8.71 -18.99 7.59
C SER A 31 -7.85 -18.53 8.78
N ALA A 32 -6.96 -17.54 8.55
CA ALA A 32 -6.17 -16.95 9.62
C ALA A 32 -7.05 -16.23 10.65
N ALA A 33 -8.00 -15.42 10.20
CA ALA A 33 -8.94 -14.70 11.07
C ALA A 33 -9.82 -15.65 11.89
N GLU A 34 -10.33 -16.74 11.30
CA GLU A 34 -11.09 -17.78 12.01
C GLU A 34 -10.27 -18.46 13.11
N SER A 35 -8.94 -18.59 12.91
CA SER A 35 -8.04 -19.15 13.91
C SER A 35 -7.93 -18.32 15.20
N PHE A 36 -8.36 -17.06 15.18
CA PHE A 36 -8.39 -16.21 16.38
C PHE A 36 -9.43 -16.64 17.40
N GLY A 37 -10.47 -17.39 16.95
CA GLY A 37 -11.50 -17.94 17.82
C GLY A 37 -12.68 -17.00 18.08
N PHE A 38 -12.83 -15.96 17.27
CA PHE A 38 -13.94 -15.01 17.29
C PHE A 38 -14.88 -15.19 16.10
N GLU A 39 -16.09 -14.62 16.18
CA GLU A 39 -16.96 -14.48 15.01
C GLU A 39 -16.25 -13.64 13.94
N VAL A 40 -16.28 -14.08 12.68
CA VAL A 40 -15.66 -13.37 11.55
C VAL A 40 -16.76 -12.91 10.59
N ARG A 41 -16.72 -11.65 10.20
CA ARG A 41 -17.57 -11.09 9.15
C ARG A 41 -16.71 -10.46 8.07
N THR A 42 -17.11 -10.64 6.81
CA THR A 42 -16.50 -9.95 5.66
C THR A 42 -17.48 -8.92 5.13
N ILE A 43 -16.99 -7.70 4.90
CA ILE A 43 -17.75 -6.59 4.32
C ILE A 43 -17.10 -6.14 3.02
N SER A 44 -17.89 -5.65 2.08
CA SER A 44 -17.39 -5.19 0.77
C SER A 44 -18.35 -4.16 0.15
N GLY A 45 -17.89 -3.53 -0.95
CA GLY A 45 -18.72 -2.61 -1.72
C GLY A 45 -18.88 -1.22 -1.09
N LEU A 46 -18.01 -0.87 -0.14
CA LEU A 46 -17.93 0.44 0.48
C LEU A 46 -16.83 1.25 -0.22
N SER A 47 -17.06 2.54 -0.39
CA SER A 47 -16.15 3.42 -1.12
C SER A 47 -15.57 4.52 -0.25
N THR A 48 -16.29 4.90 0.81
CA THR A 48 -15.94 6.04 1.64
C THR A 48 -15.76 5.65 3.11
N ILE A 49 -15.01 6.47 3.84
CA ILE A 49 -14.73 6.27 5.26
C ILE A 49 -16.03 6.32 6.08
N SER A 50 -16.96 7.20 5.72
CA SER A 50 -18.25 7.30 6.41
C SER A 50 -19.07 6.02 6.28
N GLU A 51 -19.12 5.43 5.07
CA GLU A 51 -19.79 4.14 4.83
C GLU A 51 -19.12 3.01 5.64
N LEU A 52 -17.79 2.97 5.68
CA LEU A 52 -17.05 1.98 6.46
C LEU A 52 -17.41 2.06 7.94
N LEU A 53 -17.33 3.25 8.54
CA LEU A 53 -17.61 3.44 9.97
C LEU A 53 -19.08 3.18 10.32
N GLU A 54 -20.02 3.48 9.44
CA GLU A 54 -21.44 3.15 9.61
C GLU A 54 -21.64 1.62 9.63
N GLU A 55 -21.01 0.88 8.74
CA GLU A 55 -21.15 -0.58 8.70
C GLU A 55 -20.42 -1.26 9.90
N LEU A 56 -19.25 -0.76 10.32
CA LEU A 56 -18.57 -1.26 11.52
C LEU A 56 -19.40 -1.04 12.80
N ASP A 57 -19.99 0.14 12.99
CA ASP A 57 -20.88 0.45 14.13
C ASP A 57 -22.13 -0.45 14.16
N LYS A 58 -22.72 -0.69 13.00
CA LYS A 58 -23.86 -1.59 12.82
C LYS A 58 -23.48 -3.02 13.21
N ILE A 59 -22.34 -3.54 12.72
CA ILE A 59 -21.85 -4.89 13.04
C ILE A 59 -21.63 -5.07 14.55
N CYS A 60 -20.98 -4.12 15.20
CA CYS A 60 -20.79 -4.13 16.65
C CYS A 60 -22.12 -4.14 17.41
N SER A 61 -23.11 -3.38 16.91
CA SER A 61 -24.43 -3.30 17.53
C SER A 61 -25.21 -4.59 17.36
N GLU A 62 -25.20 -5.20 16.17
CA GLU A 62 -25.90 -6.46 15.88
C GLU A 62 -25.27 -7.68 16.58
N SER A 63 -23.95 -7.74 16.62
CA SER A 63 -23.21 -8.85 17.26
C SER A 63 -23.20 -8.73 18.78
N GLY A 64 -23.41 -7.55 19.33
CA GLY A 64 -23.21 -7.25 20.74
C GLY A 64 -21.72 -7.30 21.13
N ALA A 65 -20.81 -7.09 20.19
CA ALA A 65 -19.38 -7.00 20.45
C ALA A 65 -19.03 -5.68 21.15
N GLU A 66 -18.09 -5.76 22.10
CA GLU A 66 -17.55 -4.62 22.84
C GLU A 66 -16.29 -4.07 22.17
N SER A 67 -15.59 -4.93 21.41
CA SER A 67 -14.42 -4.55 20.61
C SER A 67 -14.44 -5.20 19.23
N LEU A 68 -13.76 -4.56 18.28
CA LEU A 68 -13.68 -4.96 16.89
C LEU A 68 -12.22 -5.14 16.51
N ILE A 69 -11.92 -6.26 15.84
CA ILE A 69 -10.63 -6.58 15.24
C ILE A 69 -10.78 -6.34 13.75
N PHE A 70 -10.15 -5.31 13.21
CA PHE A 70 -10.31 -4.88 11.83
C PHE A 70 -9.07 -5.21 10.99
N SER A 71 -9.28 -5.78 9.81
CA SER A 71 -8.24 -5.95 8.81
C SER A 71 -8.81 -5.98 7.40
N TYR A 72 -7.93 -6.04 6.41
CA TYR A 72 -8.28 -6.17 5.01
C TYR A 72 -8.24 -7.65 4.58
N ALA A 73 -9.17 -8.04 3.70
CA ALA A 73 -9.35 -9.44 3.32
C ALA A 73 -8.20 -10.04 2.47
N ASP A 74 -7.29 -9.21 2.02
CA ASP A 74 -6.12 -9.60 1.21
C ASP A 74 -4.81 -9.79 2.01
N CYS A 75 -4.88 -9.69 3.35
CA CYS A 75 -3.76 -9.85 4.28
C CYS A 75 -3.59 -11.33 4.69
N LEU A 76 -3.05 -12.16 3.77
CA LEU A 76 -2.96 -13.61 4.00
C LEU A 76 -2.02 -14.03 5.13
N PHE A 77 -1.16 -13.14 5.61
CA PHE A 77 -0.24 -13.40 6.72
C PHE A 77 -0.70 -12.80 8.04
N LEU A 78 -2.01 -12.53 8.20
CA LEU A 78 -2.52 -12.14 9.50
C LEU A 78 -2.03 -13.10 10.60
N ASN A 79 -1.30 -12.55 11.57
CA ASN A 79 -0.59 -13.36 12.55
C ASN A 79 -1.39 -13.48 13.84
N LYS A 80 -1.64 -14.72 14.25
CA LYS A 80 -2.44 -15.03 15.46
C LYS A 80 -1.77 -14.54 16.73
N THR A 81 -0.48 -14.83 16.90
CA THR A 81 0.28 -14.46 18.11
C THR A 81 0.36 -12.95 18.29
N LEU A 82 0.64 -12.22 17.19
CA LEU A 82 0.65 -10.76 17.19
C LEU A 82 -0.74 -10.18 17.49
N THR A 83 -1.80 -10.75 16.93
CA THR A 83 -3.19 -10.35 17.23
C THR A 83 -3.55 -10.57 18.70
N GLN A 84 -3.12 -11.68 19.29
CA GLN A 84 -3.31 -11.92 20.74
C GLN A 84 -2.55 -10.90 21.59
N GLY A 85 -1.34 -10.51 21.18
CA GLY A 85 -0.59 -9.44 21.82
C GLY A 85 -1.31 -8.09 21.77
N LEU A 86 -1.88 -7.74 20.60
CA LEU A 86 -2.71 -6.54 20.43
C LEU A 86 -3.93 -6.54 21.35
N LEU A 87 -4.66 -7.67 21.43
CA LEU A 87 -5.82 -7.80 22.30
C LEU A 87 -5.44 -7.69 23.78
N SER A 88 -4.35 -8.35 24.21
CA SER A 88 -3.88 -8.23 25.58
C SER A 88 -3.56 -6.76 25.93
N THR A 89 -2.78 -6.07 25.10
CA THR A 89 -2.46 -4.65 25.27
C THR A 89 -3.73 -3.81 25.32
N HIS A 90 -4.64 -4.01 24.37
CA HIS A 90 -5.90 -3.27 24.27
C HIS A 90 -6.73 -3.37 25.57
N PHE A 91 -6.87 -4.56 26.13
CA PHE A 91 -7.69 -4.78 27.32
C PHE A 91 -6.94 -4.39 28.61
N ASP A 92 -5.66 -4.69 28.72
CA ASP A 92 -4.85 -4.40 29.90
C ASP A 92 -4.75 -2.89 30.16
N TYR A 93 -4.61 -2.10 29.11
CA TYR A 93 -4.52 -0.64 29.17
C TYR A 93 -5.86 0.08 28.95
N LYS A 94 -6.96 -0.67 28.67
CA LYS A 94 -8.28 -0.12 28.33
C LYS A 94 -8.20 0.87 27.16
N ALA A 95 -7.43 0.50 26.16
CA ALA A 95 -7.23 1.34 24.99
C ALA A 95 -8.52 1.47 24.16
N GLU A 96 -8.68 2.59 23.52
CA GLU A 96 -9.76 2.87 22.57
C GLU A 96 -9.36 2.42 21.16
N TYR A 97 -8.05 2.46 20.86
CA TYR A 97 -7.47 1.98 19.61
C TYR A 97 -6.10 1.37 19.86
N THR A 98 -5.85 0.21 19.27
CA THR A 98 -4.55 -0.49 19.39
C THR A 98 -4.10 -1.02 18.04
N PHE A 99 -2.84 -0.82 17.71
CA PHE A 99 -2.23 -1.27 16.46
C PHE A 99 -0.81 -1.77 16.67
N ALA A 100 -0.27 -2.48 15.68
CA ALA A 100 1.13 -2.90 15.69
C ALA A 100 1.99 -1.90 14.91
N GLU A 101 3.15 -1.52 15.45
CA GLU A 101 4.07 -0.61 14.79
C GLU A 101 5.45 -1.25 14.61
N GLY A 102 6.09 -0.95 13.47
CA GLY A 102 7.38 -1.51 13.10
C GLY A 102 7.31 -2.83 12.35
N TYR A 103 6.18 -3.55 12.40
CA TYR A 103 5.93 -4.75 11.60
C TYR A 103 5.60 -4.40 10.15
N PRO A 104 5.81 -5.34 9.20
CA PRO A 104 5.31 -5.20 7.84
C PRO A 104 3.78 -5.07 7.80
N GLU A 105 3.27 -4.23 6.88
CA GLU A 105 1.83 -4.16 6.62
C GLU A 105 1.30 -5.56 6.23
N GLY A 106 0.07 -5.87 6.65
CA GLY A 106 -0.59 -7.15 6.36
C GLY A 106 -0.37 -8.25 7.42
N PHE A 107 0.48 -8.03 8.45
CA PHE A 107 0.69 -9.01 9.52
C PHE A 107 -0.23 -8.83 10.73
N ALA A 108 -0.65 -7.62 10.98
CA ALA A 108 -1.47 -7.26 12.14
C ALA A 108 -2.81 -6.64 11.75
N PRO A 109 -3.88 -6.95 12.47
CA PRO A 109 -5.11 -6.16 12.42
C PRO A 109 -4.99 -4.91 13.31
N GLU A 110 -6.00 -4.05 13.22
CA GLU A 110 -6.25 -2.97 14.17
C GLU A 110 -7.35 -3.40 15.15
N VAL A 111 -7.25 -2.97 16.42
CA VAL A 111 -8.26 -3.27 17.45
C VAL A 111 -8.91 -1.96 17.91
N LEU A 112 -10.24 -1.91 17.89
CA LEU A 112 -11.03 -0.74 18.29
C LEU A 112 -12.06 -1.10 19.36
N ASP A 113 -12.25 -0.23 20.33
CA ASP A 113 -13.42 -0.26 21.21
C ASP A 113 -14.68 0.17 20.45
N LYS A 114 -15.83 -0.39 20.81
CA LYS A 114 -17.11 -0.02 20.20
C LYS A 114 -17.43 1.47 20.33
N GLY A 115 -17.12 2.08 21.49
CA GLY A 115 -17.35 3.49 21.74
C GLY A 115 -16.54 4.36 20.77
N THR A 116 -15.31 3.98 20.52
CA THR A 116 -14.42 4.64 19.58
C THR A 116 -14.98 4.63 18.16
N ILE A 117 -15.51 3.52 17.69
CA ILE A 117 -16.13 3.43 16.36
C ILE A 117 -17.28 4.45 16.23
N ALA A 118 -18.11 4.57 17.24
CA ALA A 118 -19.21 5.55 17.25
C ALA A 118 -18.70 7.02 17.22
N ILE A 119 -17.60 7.31 17.92
CA ILE A 119 -16.95 8.63 17.91
C ILE A 119 -16.35 8.91 16.52
N LEU A 120 -15.59 7.98 15.96
CA LEU A 120 -14.96 8.12 14.63
C LEU A 120 -16.02 8.34 13.55
N LYS A 121 -17.16 7.66 13.64
CA LYS A 121 -18.31 7.86 12.74
C LYS A 121 -18.81 9.31 12.76
N GLU A 122 -18.93 9.93 13.92
CA GLU A 122 -19.36 11.33 14.01
C GLU A 122 -18.26 12.31 13.58
N LEU A 123 -16.98 12.01 13.86
CA LEU A 123 -15.84 12.80 13.39
C LEU A 123 -15.74 12.74 11.85
N SER A 124 -15.90 11.57 11.24
CA SER A 124 -15.86 11.43 9.79
C SER A 124 -16.94 12.25 9.10
N LYS A 125 -18.17 12.26 9.63
CA LYS A 125 -19.28 13.10 9.12
C LYS A 125 -18.97 14.60 9.21
N THR A 126 -18.30 15.01 10.27
CA THR A 126 -17.89 16.42 10.44
C THR A 126 -16.83 16.79 9.42
N THR A 127 -15.85 15.94 9.23
CA THR A 127 -14.78 16.10 8.22
C THR A 127 -15.35 16.07 6.80
N ALA A 128 -16.26 15.15 6.50
CA ALA A 128 -16.91 15.02 5.20
C ALA A 128 -17.71 16.28 4.81
N LYS A 129 -18.34 16.97 5.78
CA LYS A 129 -19.02 18.24 5.54
C LYS A 129 -18.07 19.37 5.15
N ALA A 130 -16.83 19.33 5.64
CA ALA A 130 -15.84 20.37 5.38
C ALA A 130 -15.03 20.14 4.10
N THR A 131 -14.66 18.88 3.80
CA THR A 131 -13.70 18.53 2.74
C THR A 131 -14.22 17.52 1.71
N GLY A 132 -15.47 17.06 1.86
CA GLY A 132 -16.02 15.90 1.14
C GLY A 132 -15.65 14.59 1.81
N ASP A 133 -16.44 13.54 1.55
CA ASP A 133 -16.18 12.20 2.10
C ASP A 133 -14.97 11.59 1.41
N GLN A 134 -14.05 11.05 2.21
CA GLN A 134 -12.77 10.56 1.73
C GLN A 134 -12.85 9.08 1.35
N LYS A 135 -12.06 8.67 0.36
CA LYS A 135 -11.91 7.26 -0.01
C LYS A 135 -11.27 6.47 1.14
N ILE A 136 -11.66 5.20 1.26
CA ILE A 136 -11.02 4.28 2.20
C ILE A 136 -9.57 4.03 1.78
N THR A 137 -8.67 4.11 2.74
CA THR A 137 -7.25 3.76 2.61
C THR A 137 -6.84 2.87 3.77
N ARG A 138 -5.68 2.21 3.67
CA ARG A 138 -5.14 1.36 4.75
C ARG A 138 -4.92 2.09 6.08
N HIS A 139 -4.88 3.41 6.07
CA HIS A 139 -4.63 4.24 7.23
C HIS A 139 -5.86 5.05 7.67
N SER A 140 -7.03 4.83 7.05
CA SER A 140 -8.22 5.66 7.27
C SER A 140 -8.63 5.81 8.73
N LEU A 141 -8.58 4.73 9.52
CA LEU A 141 -8.96 4.78 10.94
C LEU A 141 -7.96 5.63 11.72
N MET A 142 -6.67 5.36 11.56
CA MET A 142 -5.61 6.13 12.21
C MET A 142 -5.61 7.61 11.76
N ASP A 143 -5.87 7.89 10.49
CA ASP A 143 -5.86 9.26 9.98
C ASP A 143 -6.98 10.11 10.59
N ILE A 144 -8.14 9.53 10.90
CA ILE A 144 -9.19 10.22 11.64
C ILE A 144 -8.76 10.44 13.10
N ILE A 145 -8.21 9.41 13.74
CA ILE A 145 -7.71 9.50 15.13
C ILE A 145 -6.64 10.59 15.25
N LYS A 146 -5.74 10.71 14.28
CA LYS A 146 -4.70 11.76 14.24
C LYS A 146 -5.25 13.17 14.20
N THR A 147 -6.49 13.39 13.76
CA THR A 147 -7.09 14.75 13.77
C THR A 147 -7.28 15.30 15.18
N ASP A 148 -7.42 14.42 16.17
CA ASP A 148 -7.51 14.77 17.60
C ASP A 148 -6.95 13.64 18.47
N ILE A 149 -5.70 13.26 18.25
CA ILE A 149 -5.06 12.09 18.88
C ILE A 149 -5.05 12.17 20.42
N ASN A 150 -5.01 13.36 20.96
CA ASN A 150 -4.98 13.57 22.41
C ASN A 150 -6.31 13.23 23.11
N SER A 151 -7.39 13.05 22.35
CA SER A 151 -8.69 12.68 22.88
C SER A 151 -8.95 11.17 22.90
N PHE A 152 -7.94 10.37 22.47
CA PHE A 152 -8.04 8.92 22.41
C PHE A 152 -6.95 8.24 23.23
N GLU A 153 -7.32 7.15 23.90
CA GLU A 153 -6.36 6.23 24.53
C GLU A 153 -5.84 5.25 23.47
N VAL A 154 -4.67 5.59 22.90
CA VAL A 154 -4.04 4.84 21.80
C VAL A 154 -2.88 4.03 22.34
N GLU A 155 -2.89 2.73 22.10
CA GLU A 155 -1.83 1.81 22.49
C GLU A 155 -1.17 1.15 21.27
N THR A 156 0.07 0.71 21.44
CA THR A 156 0.88 0.18 20.36
C THR A 156 1.65 -1.05 20.78
N VAL A 157 1.60 -2.11 19.99
CA VAL A 157 2.52 -3.24 20.10
C VAL A 157 3.71 -2.99 19.17
N LEU A 158 4.87 -2.69 19.77
CA LEU A 158 6.08 -2.38 19.01
C LEU A 158 6.80 -3.64 18.58
N ALA A 159 7.26 -3.64 17.33
CA ALA A 159 8.18 -4.66 16.84
C ALA A 159 9.56 -4.50 17.52
N PRO A 160 10.30 -5.60 17.76
CA PRO A 160 11.64 -5.52 18.35
C PRO A 160 12.66 -4.85 17.41
N VAL A 161 12.38 -4.83 16.12
CA VAL A 161 13.14 -4.16 15.06
C VAL A 161 12.17 -3.39 14.18
N ASP A 162 12.55 -2.20 13.74
CA ASP A 162 11.73 -1.42 12.81
C ASP A 162 11.94 -1.90 11.37
N TRP A 163 11.02 -2.73 10.87
CA TRP A 163 11.06 -3.24 9.49
C TRP A 163 10.47 -2.29 8.44
N ARG A 164 9.86 -1.17 8.85
CA ARG A 164 9.31 -0.16 7.92
C ARG A 164 10.38 0.39 6.97
N LEU A 165 11.65 0.35 7.38
CA LEU A 165 12.79 0.77 6.56
C LEU A 165 12.93 -0.02 5.24
N PHE A 166 12.48 -1.26 5.21
CA PHE A 166 12.51 -2.11 4.02
C PHE A 166 11.38 -1.79 3.02
N ARG A 167 10.34 -1.05 3.44
CA ARG A 167 9.20 -0.62 2.63
C ARG A 167 8.48 -1.78 1.93
N PHE A 168 8.44 -2.95 2.53
CA PHE A 168 7.67 -4.07 2.03
C PHE A 168 6.37 -4.21 2.81
N ALA A 169 5.33 -4.66 2.10
CA ALA A 169 4.03 -5.02 2.65
C ALA A 169 3.65 -6.42 2.16
N PHE A 170 2.90 -7.14 2.97
CA PHE A 170 2.41 -8.48 2.67
C PHE A 170 0.88 -8.49 2.62
N ASP A 171 0.36 -7.66 1.74
CA ASP A 171 -1.02 -7.64 1.28
C ASP A 171 -1.07 -7.97 -0.22
N CYS A 172 -2.24 -8.29 -0.76
CA CYS A 172 -2.40 -8.58 -2.18
C CYS A 172 -3.07 -7.44 -2.95
N ARG A 173 -2.95 -6.21 -2.50
CA ARG A 173 -3.54 -5.02 -3.12
C ARG A 173 -2.89 -4.66 -4.44
N LYS A 174 -1.56 -4.73 -4.51
CA LYS A 174 -0.74 -4.34 -5.66
C LYS A 174 0.04 -5.52 -6.20
N LYS A 175 0.45 -5.45 -7.49
CA LYS A 175 1.28 -6.50 -8.10
C LYS A 175 2.61 -6.71 -7.36
N GLU A 176 3.23 -5.64 -6.90
CA GLU A 176 4.47 -5.66 -6.14
C GLU A 176 4.31 -6.48 -4.85
N THR A 177 3.32 -6.11 -4.01
CA THR A 177 3.08 -6.76 -2.73
C THR A 177 2.54 -8.18 -2.90
N PHE A 178 1.72 -8.43 -3.93
CA PHE A 178 1.26 -9.76 -4.31
C PHE A 178 2.43 -10.71 -4.65
N ILE A 179 3.42 -10.26 -5.45
CA ILE A 179 4.62 -11.04 -5.75
C ILE A 179 5.44 -11.31 -4.48
N ALA A 180 5.55 -10.33 -3.58
CA ALA A 180 6.21 -10.51 -2.29
C ALA A 180 5.48 -11.57 -1.44
N CYS A 181 4.15 -11.53 -1.40
CA CYS A 181 3.33 -12.54 -0.74
C CYS A 181 3.54 -13.93 -1.32
N GLN A 182 3.55 -14.07 -2.65
CA GLN A 182 3.79 -15.37 -3.30
C GLN A 182 5.14 -15.94 -2.88
N LYS A 183 6.21 -15.16 -2.98
CA LYS A 183 7.56 -15.60 -2.62
C LYS A 183 7.70 -15.96 -1.15
N LEU A 184 7.08 -15.18 -0.26
CA LEU A 184 7.07 -15.48 1.16
C LEU A 184 6.30 -16.76 1.44
N TYR A 185 5.16 -16.98 0.80
CA TYR A 185 4.36 -18.19 0.93
C TYR A 185 5.12 -19.43 0.40
N GLU A 186 5.74 -19.32 -0.79
CA GLU A 186 6.52 -20.39 -1.42
C GLU A 186 7.78 -20.76 -0.61
N SER A 187 8.28 -19.87 0.21
CA SER A 187 9.43 -20.17 1.11
C SER A 187 9.10 -21.23 2.15
N GLY A 188 7.82 -21.47 2.44
CA GLY A 188 7.35 -22.45 3.42
C GLY A 188 7.65 -22.08 4.88
N ILE A 189 8.06 -20.82 5.16
CA ILE A 189 8.28 -20.36 6.52
C ILE A 189 6.95 -20.33 7.30
N SER A 190 7.01 -20.70 8.58
CA SER A 190 5.83 -20.66 9.47
C SER A 190 5.33 -19.24 9.68
N ASN A 191 4.00 -19.06 9.71
CA ASN A 191 3.34 -17.81 10.10
C ASN A 191 2.96 -17.79 11.61
N GLU A 192 3.60 -18.59 12.44
CA GLU A 192 3.29 -18.62 13.88
C GLU A 192 3.88 -17.43 14.62
N ASP A 193 5.09 -17.00 14.25
CA ASP A 193 5.80 -15.87 14.84
C ASP A 193 6.02 -14.75 13.82
N ALA A 194 5.39 -13.59 14.07
CA ALA A 194 5.52 -12.41 13.22
C ALA A 194 6.94 -11.83 13.19
N VAL A 195 7.72 -12.01 14.26
CA VAL A 195 9.12 -11.54 14.34
C VAL A 195 9.99 -12.38 13.43
N GLU A 196 9.91 -13.72 13.55
CA GLU A 196 10.68 -14.63 12.68
C GLU A 196 10.31 -14.45 11.21
N LEU A 197 9.04 -14.30 10.91
CA LEU A 197 8.55 -14.06 9.56
C LEU A 197 9.09 -12.74 8.97
N SER A 198 9.08 -11.66 9.78
CA SER A 198 9.62 -10.35 9.39
C SER A 198 11.13 -10.39 9.18
N GLU A 199 11.87 -11.04 10.07
CA GLU A 199 13.31 -11.20 9.93
C GLU A 199 13.70 -12.00 8.69
N TYR A 200 12.98 -13.09 8.43
CA TYR A 200 13.19 -13.90 7.23
C TYR A 200 12.97 -13.09 5.97
N ALA A 201 11.85 -12.37 5.88
CA ALA A 201 11.54 -11.50 4.75
C ALA A 201 12.61 -10.42 4.55
N ALA A 202 13.05 -9.76 5.62
CA ALA A 202 14.07 -8.71 5.57
C ALA A 202 15.44 -9.20 5.12
N LYS A 203 15.78 -10.45 5.41
CA LYS A 203 17.05 -11.08 5.01
C LYS A 203 17.00 -11.73 3.62
N SER A 204 15.81 -11.91 3.05
CA SER A 204 15.61 -12.61 1.79
C SER A 204 15.59 -11.67 0.59
N ALA A 205 16.71 -11.54 -0.11
CA ALA A 205 16.79 -10.68 -1.31
C ALA A 205 15.78 -11.09 -2.40
N GLU A 206 15.40 -12.35 -2.48
CA GLU A 206 14.43 -12.83 -3.47
C GLU A 206 13.01 -12.35 -3.17
N ILE A 207 12.61 -12.27 -1.90
CA ILE A 207 11.32 -11.73 -1.50
C ILE A 207 11.26 -10.22 -1.76
N LEU A 208 12.37 -9.51 -1.49
CA LEU A 208 12.45 -8.06 -1.67
C LEU A 208 12.55 -7.62 -3.14
N LYS A 209 12.94 -8.53 -4.05
CA LYS A 209 12.96 -8.24 -5.49
C LYS A 209 11.59 -8.49 -6.10
N THR A 210 10.84 -7.43 -6.31
CA THR A 210 9.53 -7.47 -6.95
C THR A 210 9.57 -6.76 -8.32
N VAL A 211 8.56 -5.99 -8.67
CA VAL A 211 8.53 -5.18 -9.89
C VAL A 211 9.09 -3.79 -9.62
N PRO A 212 9.71 -3.13 -10.62
CA PRO A 212 10.19 -1.76 -10.46
C PRO A 212 9.03 -0.79 -10.18
N ALA A 213 9.20 0.06 -9.17
CA ALA A 213 8.26 1.13 -8.84
C ALA A 213 8.63 2.48 -9.49
N PHE A 214 9.77 2.56 -10.17
CA PHE A 214 10.24 3.77 -10.82
C PHE A 214 10.90 3.45 -12.16
N TYR A 215 10.49 4.18 -13.20
CA TYR A 215 11.06 4.12 -14.54
C TYR A 215 11.49 5.50 -14.96
N ASN A 216 12.65 5.61 -15.60
CA ASN A 216 13.12 6.85 -16.14
C ASN A 216 13.16 6.79 -17.67
N LEU A 217 12.31 7.57 -18.35
CA LEU A 217 12.21 7.67 -19.79
C LEU A 217 12.92 8.94 -20.28
N GLN A 218 13.98 8.77 -21.02
CA GLN A 218 14.64 9.90 -21.67
C GLN A 218 13.91 10.28 -22.95
N LEU A 219 13.13 11.36 -22.89
CA LEU A 219 12.28 11.79 -24.00
C LEU A 219 13.04 12.60 -25.07
N ALA A 220 14.17 13.23 -24.71
CA ALA A 220 15.00 14.00 -25.62
C ALA A 220 16.47 13.93 -25.23
N GLN A 221 17.34 13.94 -26.23
CA GLN A 221 18.80 14.02 -26.02
C GLN A 221 19.32 15.46 -25.94
N LYS A 222 18.50 16.47 -26.28
CA LYS A 222 18.89 17.86 -26.29
C LYS A 222 18.59 18.52 -24.95
N CYS A 223 19.51 19.36 -24.49
CA CYS A 223 19.29 20.26 -23.37
C CYS A 223 19.97 21.62 -23.67
N GLN A 224 19.22 22.73 -23.53
CA GLN A 224 19.73 24.06 -23.62
C GLN A 224 20.33 24.58 -22.30
N GLY A 225 20.11 23.82 -21.19
CA GLY A 225 20.65 24.17 -19.88
C GLY A 225 22.17 24.11 -19.85
N GLN A 226 22.79 25.06 -19.16
CA GLN A 226 24.21 25.08 -18.86
C GLN A 226 24.44 24.99 -17.36
N CYS A 227 23.77 24.06 -16.72
CA CYS A 227 23.84 23.85 -15.27
C CYS A 227 25.27 23.45 -14.88
N THR A 228 25.87 24.19 -13.96
CA THR A 228 27.27 24.03 -13.57
C THR A 228 27.59 22.67 -12.94
N TYR A 229 26.56 21.99 -12.37
CA TYR A 229 26.66 20.68 -11.74
C TYR A 229 26.27 19.50 -12.67
N CYS A 230 25.78 19.80 -13.89
CA CYS A 230 25.31 18.74 -14.80
C CYS A 230 26.47 18.28 -15.71
N PRO A 231 26.86 17.00 -15.67
CA PRO A 231 27.93 16.48 -16.50
C PRO A 231 27.51 16.21 -17.96
N TYR A 232 26.21 16.25 -18.26
CA TYR A 232 25.67 15.80 -19.54
C TYR A 232 26.26 16.49 -20.77
N PRO A 233 26.33 17.84 -20.87
CA PRO A 233 26.90 18.49 -22.03
C PRO A 233 28.37 18.11 -22.25
N ALA A 234 29.15 18.02 -21.17
CA ALA A 234 30.58 17.69 -21.26
C ALA A 234 30.80 16.24 -21.72
N GLU A 235 30.00 15.29 -21.19
CA GLU A 235 30.09 13.89 -21.60
C GLU A 235 29.61 13.65 -23.03
N LEU A 236 28.56 14.32 -23.46
CA LEU A 236 28.06 14.24 -24.82
C LEU A 236 29.09 14.80 -25.82
N LEU A 237 29.71 15.95 -25.51
CA LEU A 237 30.78 16.57 -26.33
C LEU A 237 32.00 15.67 -26.45
N LYS A 238 32.37 14.94 -25.39
CA LYS A 238 33.50 13.99 -25.44
C LYS A 238 33.23 12.79 -26.34
N LYS A 239 32.01 12.26 -26.32
CA LYS A 239 31.66 11.01 -27.02
C LYS A 239 31.28 11.23 -28.48
N GLU A 240 30.50 12.22 -28.74
CA GLU A 240 29.81 12.40 -30.04
C GLU A 240 30.19 13.68 -30.78
N GLY A 241 30.90 14.62 -30.14
CA GLY A 241 31.27 15.91 -30.71
C GLY A 241 30.11 16.92 -30.79
N VAL A 242 30.44 18.17 -31.12
CA VAL A 242 29.47 19.28 -31.12
C VAL A 242 28.32 19.08 -32.11
N LYS A 243 28.56 18.47 -33.27
CA LYS A 243 27.53 18.24 -34.30
C LYS A 243 26.45 17.23 -33.85
N ALA A 244 26.79 16.32 -32.97
CA ALA A 244 25.82 15.36 -32.45
C ALA A 244 24.81 15.99 -31.46
N CYS A 245 25.24 17.04 -30.74
CA CYS A 245 24.31 17.82 -29.89
C CYS A 245 23.27 18.58 -30.72
N GLU A 246 23.61 18.98 -31.97
CA GLU A 246 22.68 19.69 -32.87
C GLU A 246 21.64 18.72 -33.49
N ALA A 247 22.02 17.46 -33.69
CA ALA A 247 21.17 16.42 -34.28
C ALA A 247 20.44 15.59 -33.24
N ALA A 248 20.22 16.12 -32.04
CA ALA A 248 19.64 15.41 -30.91
C ALA A 248 18.30 14.77 -31.24
N LYS A 249 18.20 13.47 -30.96
CA LYS A 249 16.98 12.68 -31.21
C LYS A 249 15.96 12.93 -30.09
N VAL A 250 14.70 12.91 -30.48
CA VAL A 250 13.57 12.87 -29.56
C VAL A 250 12.85 11.53 -29.70
N MET A 251 12.30 11.04 -28.59
CA MET A 251 11.46 9.84 -28.61
C MET A 251 10.14 10.17 -29.31
N SER A 252 9.75 9.36 -30.29
CA SER A 252 8.43 9.52 -30.94
C SER A 252 7.30 9.17 -29.96
N PHE A 253 6.14 9.78 -30.16
CA PHE A 253 4.94 9.50 -29.36
C PHE A 253 4.60 8.02 -29.36
N ASP A 254 4.64 7.35 -30.52
CA ASP A 254 4.32 5.92 -30.64
C ASP A 254 5.26 5.03 -29.82
N ASN A 255 6.56 5.36 -29.78
CA ASN A 255 7.51 4.61 -28.97
C ASN A 255 7.30 4.88 -27.48
N ALA A 256 7.01 6.11 -27.09
CA ALA A 256 6.66 6.44 -25.71
C ALA A 256 5.41 5.67 -25.26
N CYS A 257 4.35 5.65 -26.09
CA CYS A 257 3.15 4.89 -25.78
C CYS A 257 3.43 3.40 -25.57
N LYS A 258 4.21 2.76 -26.44
CA LYS A 258 4.57 1.34 -26.29
C LYS A 258 5.29 1.06 -24.99
N LEU A 259 6.23 1.92 -24.59
CA LEU A 259 6.94 1.77 -23.31
C LEU A 259 6.02 1.98 -22.11
N ILE A 260 5.15 2.99 -22.17
CA ILE A 260 4.18 3.26 -21.10
C ILE A 260 3.21 2.09 -20.94
N ASP A 261 2.70 1.54 -22.06
CA ASP A 261 1.82 0.35 -22.04
C ASP A 261 2.53 -0.85 -21.37
N GLN A 262 3.80 -1.08 -21.73
CA GLN A 262 4.61 -2.14 -21.12
C GLN A 262 4.87 -1.90 -19.62
N ILE A 263 5.13 -0.67 -19.20
CA ILE A 263 5.32 -0.32 -17.79
C ILE A 263 4.03 -0.58 -17.00
N ALA A 264 2.89 -0.13 -17.54
CA ALA A 264 1.58 -0.34 -16.91
C ALA A 264 1.25 -1.83 -16.76
N ASP A 265 1.49 -2.62 -17.79
CA ASP A 265 1.26 -4.08 -17.76
C ASP A 265 2.24 -4.78 -16.81
N PHE A 266 3.51 -4.42 -16.84
CA PHE A 266 4.56 -5.10 -16.08
C PHE A 266 4.51 -4.77 -14.59
N SER A 267 4.38 -3.50 -14.20
CA SER A 267 4.42 -3.07 -12.79
C SER A 267 3.05 -2.88 -12.16
N GLY A 268 2.04 -2.49 -12.94
CA GLY A 268 0.71 -2.11 -12.44
C GLY A 268 0.72 -0.70 -11.82
N GLU A 269 1.60 -0.45 -10.84
CA GLU A 269 1.81 0.87 -10.23
C GLU A 269 3.28 1.28 -10.34
N ALA A 270 3.54 2.49 -10.82
CA ALA A 270 4.90 3.02 -10.92
C ALA A 270 4.92 4.55 -11.11
N VAL A 271 6.05 5.15 -10.76
CA VAL A 271 6.38 6.53 -11.13
C VAL A 271 7.19 6.52 -12.42
N VAL A 272 6.76 7.30 -13.41
CA VAL A 272 7.48 7.49 -14.67
C VAL A 272 8.17 8.85 -14.65
N GLY A 273 9.49 8.85 -14.45
CA GLY A 273 10.34 10.04 -14.56
C GLY A 273 10.64 10.36 -16.02
N LEU A 274 10.51 11.62 -16.40
CA LEU A 274 10.73 12.08 -17.77
C LEU A 274 12.05 12.86 -17.96
N SER A 275 12.74 13.13 -16.85
CA SER A 275 14.01 13.86 -16.81
C SER A 275 15.17 12.93 -16.46
N ALA A 276 15.84 12.41 -17.51
CA ALA A 276 17.10 11.69 -17.35
C ALA A 276 18.28 12.56 -17.83
N TRP A 277 18.88 12.21 -18.95
CA TRP A 277 19.87 13.02 -19.64
C TRP A 277 19.17 13.80 -20.76
N GLY A 278 19.23 15.10 -20.72
CA GLY A 278 18.52 15.97 -21.65
C GLY A 278 17.30 16.63 -21.00
N GLU A 279 16.63 17.47 -21.77
CA GLU A 279 15.50 18.28 -21.30
C GLU A 279 14.20 17.77 -21.94
N CYS A 280 13.29 17.23 -21.14
CA CYS A 280 12.04 16.62 -21.65
C CYS A 280 11.14 17.62 -22.37
N PHE A 281 11.20 18.92 -22.02
CA PHE A 281 10.46 19.99 -22.70
C PHE A 281 10.91 20.23 -24.15
N ASN A 282 12.01 19.63 -24.59
CA ASN A 282 12.39 19.62 -26.00
C ASN A 282 11.63 18.59 -26.85
N ASN A 283 10.85 17.71 -26.22
CA ASN A 283 9.98 16.79 -26.93
C ASN A 283 8.63 17.47 -27.28
N PRO A 284 8.28 17.62 -28.58
CA PRO A 284 7.06 18.31 -29.00
C PRO A 284 5.77 17.59 -28.53
N ASP A 285 5.86 16.29 -28.27
CA ASP A 285 4.71 15.48 -27.83
C ASP A 285 4.64 15.29 -26.30
N LEU A 286 5.44 16.05 -25.51
CA LEU A 286 5.54 15.89 -24.06
C LEU A 286 4.16 15.85 -23.36
N LEU A 287 3.26 16.79 -23.68
CA LEU A 287 1.95 16.86 -23.05
C LEU A 287 1.10 15.60 -23.34
N LYS A 288 1.13 15.13 -24.59
CA LYS A 288 0.41 13.89 -24.98
C LYS A 288 1.00 12.66 -24.26
N ILE A 289 2.33 12.64 -24.04
CA ILE A 289 2.99 11.56 -23.31
C ILE A 289 2.57 11.59 -21.85
N ILE A 290 2.50 12.76 -21.22
CA ILE A 290 2.00 12.92 -19.85
C ILE A 290 0.54 12.45 -19.75
N GLU A 291 -0.33 12.89 -20.66
CA GLU A 291 -1.73 12.45 -20.72
C GLU A 291 -1.84 10.93 -20.87
N LYS A 292 -1.00 10.32 -21.69
CA LYS A 292 -0.94 8.86 -21.85
C LYS A 292 -0.53 8.17 -20.56
N ILE A 293 0.47 8.65 -19.82
CA ILE A 293 0.86 8.08 -18.52
C ILE A 293 -0.31 8.19 -17.54
N LEU A 294 -0.91 9.36 -17.41
CA LEU A 294 -2.02 9.63 -16.48
C LEU A 294 -3.34 8.96 -16.89
N SER A 295 -3.42 8.38 -18.09
CA SER A 295 -4.57 7.54 -18.49
C SER A 295 -4.60 6.19 -17.79
N TYR A 296 -3.51 5.77 -17.15
CA TYR A 296 -3.42 4.59 -16.29
C TYR A 296 -3.53 5.00 -14.82
N GLU A 297 -4.50 4.42 -14.09
CA GLU A 297 -4.75 4.74 -12.69
C GLU A 297 -3.53 4.50 -11.78
N GLY A 298 -2.74 3.46 -12.08
CA GLY A 298 -1.56 3.08 -11.31
C GLY A 298 -0.27 3.82 -11.69
N LEU A 299 -0.28 4.68 -12.71
CA LEU A 299 0.92 5.41 -13.12
C LEU A 299 0.87 6.87 -12.68
N SER A 300 2.02 7.36 -12.21
CA SER A 300 2.23 8.77 -11.91
C SER A 300 3.45 9.32 -12.66
N VAL A 301 3.54 10.63 -12.81
CA VAL A 301 4.59 11.31 -13.58
C VAL A 301 5.47 12.14 -12.67
N LEU A 302 6.79 12.09 -12.90
CA LEU A 302 7.79 12.98 -12.33
C LEU A 302 8.52 13.71 -13.44
N ILE A 303 8.59 15.05 -13.35
CA ILE A 303 9.29 15.93 -14.31
C ILE A 303 10.44 16.62 -13.62
#